data_106ad2ba1cddcab159da880ad87d5a0c
#
_entry.id   106ad2ba1cddcab159da880ad87d5a0c
#
_cell.length_a   1.000
_cell.length_b   1.000
_cell.length_c   1.000
_cell.angle_alpha   90.00
_cell.angle_beta   90.00
_cell.angle_gamma   90.00
#
_symmetry.space_group_name_H-M   'P 1'
#
loop_
_entity.id
_entity.type
_entity.pdbx_description
1 polymer ?
#
loop_
_entity_poly.entity_id
_entity_poly.type
_entity_poly.pdbx_seq_one_letter_code
_entity_poly.pdbx_strand_id
1 'polypeptide(L)'
;YRCFCSSERLSALRSEQMANKETPRYDGHCLSLDPEESEERSSNGTTYVVSLNVPTEGECIFHDELRDEIRIAWSQVDHQVLRKSDGFPTYHLANVVDDHLMNITHVIRGEEWINSGPKHVLLYEAFGWVPPKFIHLPLLRNPDKSKLSKRKNPTSIFHYRDAGFLSEAVVNYLGMMAYTLPDKREVFSIADMSETFDTSRISLGGPIFDVSKLKWLNGRYLREQLSANDLLARLGKWKFNDEFLGKILPLALPRLETFSDFGPLASFLFAEKVEIDTDSISGKLEPADAARLIKTAEWELEKLREWEGEPIGNVFNRIAEIEDLKLKQFMPTFFVAITGSGVSLPLFEAMAILGPDLS
;
A
#
# COMPACT_ATOMS: atom_id res chain seq x y z
N TYR A 1 23.04 -8.37 21.74
CA TYR A 1 24.48 -8.56 21.59
C TYR A 1 25.02 -7.78 20.39
N ARG A 2 26.33 -7.47 20.41
CA ARG A 2 27.01 -6.82 19.28
C ARG A 2 27.40 -7.87 18.24
N CYS A 3 27.09 -7.61 16.97
CA CYS A 3 27.50 -8.44 15.84
C CYS A 3 28.49 -7.66 14.96
N PHE A 4 29.69 -8.20 14.78
CA PHE A 4 30.80 -7.63 14.01
C PHE A 4 31.01 -8.29 12.65
N CYS A 5 30.04 -9.10 12.18
CA CYS A 5 30.13 -9.78 10.90
C CYS A 5 30.13 -8.79 9.74
N SER A 6 31.05 -9.00 8.77
CA SER A 6 31.06 -8.23 7.53
C SER A 6 29.94 -8.64 6.58
N SER A 7 29.62 -7.77 5.61
CA SER A 7 28.65 -8.04 4.56
C SER A 7 29.04 -9.24 3.70
N GLU A 8 30.34 -9.41 3.45
CA GLU A 8 30.90 -10.52 2.66
C GLU A 8 30.66 -11.87 3.35
N ARG A 9 30.94 -11.95 4.68
CA ARG A 9 30.66 -13.14 5.49
C ARG A 9 29.18 -13.49 5.46
N LEU A 10 28.30 -12.50 5.70
CA LEU A 10 26.86 -12.73 5.72
C LEU A 10 26.32 -13.15 4.35
N SER A 11 26.90 -12.61 3.26
CA SER A 11 26.57 -13.00 1.90
C SER A 11 27.01 -14.43 1.57
N ALA A 12 28.22 -14.83 1.99
CA ALA A 12 28.73 -16.18 1.84
C ALA A 12 27.84 -17.20 2.59
N LEU A 13 27.50 -16.91 3.87
CA LEU A 13 26.61 -17.75 4.66
C LEU A 13 25.25 -17.97 3.98
N ARG A 14 24.63 -16.88 3.47
CA ARG A 14 23.35 -16.99 2.74
C ARG A 14 23.46 -17.86 1.50
N SER A 15 24.55 -17.68 0.73
CA SER A 15 24.77 -18.46 -0.50
C SER A 15 24.94 -19.94 -0.21
N GLU A 16 25.67 -20.28 0.86
CA GLU A 16 25.85 -21.66 1.33
C GLU A 16 24.53 -22.29 1.77
N GLN A 17 23.75 -21.59 2.61
CA GLN A 17 22.44 -22.06 3.07
C GLN A 17 21.46 -22.27 1.89
N MET A 18 21.45 -21.35 0.93
CA MET A 18 20.62 -21.49 -0.29
C MET A 18 21.05 -22.69 -1.14
N ALA A 19 22.36 -22.94 -1.29
CA ALA A 19 22.88 -24.10 -2.00
C ALA A 19 22.44 -25.42 -1.33
N ASN A 20 22.39 -25.41 0.00
CA ASN A 20 21.92 -26.55 0.81
C ASN A 20 20.40 -26.65 0.92
N LYS A 21 19.63 -25.75 0.26
CA LYS A 21 18.16 -25.65 0.35
C LYS A 21 17.66 -25.38 1.78
N GLU A 22 18.46 -24.74 2.59
CA GLU A 22 18.11 -24.26 3.92
C GLU A 22 17.50 -22.86 3.85
N THR A 23 16.63 -22.51 4.81
CA THR A 23 16.13 -21.14 4.92
C THR A 23 17.27 -20.23 5.40
N PRO A 24 17.64 -19.19 4.64
CA PRO A 24 18.70 -18.28 5.03
C PRO A 24 18.43 -17.60 6.37
N ARG A 25 19.34 -17.79 7.33
CA ARG A 25 19.26 -17.17 8.65
C ARG A 25 20.67 -16.92 9.20
N TYR A 26 20.79 -15.97 10.13
CA TYR A 26 22.05 -15.74 10.81
C TYR A 26 22.41 -16.92 11.71
N ASP A 27 23.67 -17.33 11.69
CA ASP A 27 24.19 -18.51 12.39
C ASP A 27 24.57 -18.26 13.86
N GLY A 28 24.40 -17.03 14.38
CA GLY A 28 24.74 -16.69 15.75
C GLY A 28 26.25 -16.54 16.03
N HIS A 29 27.08 -16.46 15.00
CA HIS A 29 28.55 -16.43 15.13
C HIS A 29 29.07 -15.46 16.21
N CYS A 30 28.58 -14.24 16.27
CA CYS A 30 28.99 -13.25 17.26
C CYS A 30 28.27 -13.40 18.62
N LEU A 31 27.30 -14.30 18.74
CA LEU A 31 26.62 -14.55 20.00
C LEU A 31 27.52 -15.27 21.01
N SER A 32 28.48 -16.07 20.52
CA SER A 32 29.44 -16.81 21.31
C SER A 32 30.72 -16.03 21.64
N LEU A 33 30.81 -14.76 21.22
CA LEU A 33 31.97 -13.91 21.58
C LEU A 33 32.01 -13.64 23.10
N ASP A 34 33.20 -13.68 23.64
CA ASP A 34 33.42 -13.26 25.04
C ASP A 34 32.99 -11.79 25.21
N PRO A 35 32.30 -11.45 26.31
CA PRO A 35 31.92 -10.07 26.60
C PRO A 35 33.10 -9.07 26.62
N GLU A 36 34.27 -9.48 27.14
CA GLU A 36 35.46 -8.64 27.17
C GLU A 36 36.01 -8.41 25.75
N GLU A 37 36.06 -9.44 24.91
CA GLU A 37 36.44 -9.32 23.50
C GLU A 37 35.47 -8.43 22.73
N SER A 38 34.17 -8.57 22.98
CA SER A 38 33.12 -7.74 22.34
C SER A 38 33.30 -6.27 22.74
N GLU A 39 33.62 -5.98 24.00
CA GLU A 39 33.88 -4.61 24.49
C GLU A 39 35.16 -4.03 23.91
N GLU A 40 36.24 -4.82 23.88
CA GLU A 40 37.53 -4.42 23.30
C GLU A 40 37.39 -4.06 21.83
N ARG A 41 36.71 -4.89 21.01
CA ARG A 41 36.45 -4.62 19.59
C ARG A 41 35.67 -3.34 19.40
N SER A 42 34.62 -3.12 20.21
CA SER A 42 33.80 -1.91 20.17
C SER A 42 34.62 -0.66 20.53
N SER A 43 35.45 -0.73 21.59
CA SER A 43 36.31 0.36 22.06
C SER A 43 37.40 0.71 21.05
N ASN A 44 37.90 -0.28 20.32
CA ASN A 44 38.87 -0.11 19.23
C ASN A 44 38.20 0.43 17.90
N GLY A 45 36.93 0.81 17.93
CA GLY A 45 36.23 1.43 16.80
C GLY A 45 35.79 0.45 15.72
N THR A 46 35.78 -0.88 15.98
CA THR A 46 35.24 -1.86 15.03
C THR A 46 33.75 -1.67 14.86
N THR A 47 33.31 -1.49 13.61
CA THR A 47 31.90 -1.30 13.28
C THR A 47 31.07 -2.54 13.65
N TYR A 48 29.94 -2.32 14.29
CA TYR A 48 29.03 -3.39 14.70
C TYR A 48 27.55 -2.97 14.57
N VAL A 49 26.68 -3.97 14.56
CA VAL A 49 25.24 -3.81 14.75
C VAL A 49 24.85 -4.44 16.10
N VAL A 50 23.72 -3.98 16.66
CA VAL A 50 23.15 -4.65 17.85
C VAL A 50 22.03 -5.56 17.39
N SER A 51 22.12 -6.83 17.74
CA SER A 51 21.13 -7.85 17.38
C SER A 51 20.39 -8.39 18.61
N LEU A 52 19.15 -8.81 18.39
CA LEU A 52 18.33 -9.47 19.40
C LEU A 52 18.92 -10.84 19.74
N ASN A 53 19.10 -11.11 21.01
CA ASN A 53 19.47 -12.45 21.49
C ASN A 53 18.18 -13.27 21.66
N VAL A 54 17.95 -14.20 20.73
CA VAL A 54 16.76 -15.05 20.72
C VAL A 54 17.09 -16.38 21.40
N PRO A 55 16.24 -16.91 22.30
CA PRO A 55 16.40 -18.25 22.86
C PRO A 55 16.50 -19.33 21.75
N THR A 56 17.27 -20.37 22.00
CA THR A 56 17.46 -21.48 21.04
C THR A 56 16.45 -22.59 21.18
N GLU A 57 15.84 -22.74 22.37
CA GLU A 57 14.92 -23.81 22.72
C GLU A 57 13.62 -23.25 23.31
N GLY A 58 12.55 -24.05 23.26
CA GLY A 58 11.24 -23.68 23.78
C GLY A 58 10.42 -22.86 22.80
N GLU A 59 9.41 -22.18 23.34
CA GLU A 59 8.42 -21.43 22.57
C GLU A 59 8.20 -20.04 23.19
N CYS A 60 7.95 -19.04 22.35
CA CYS A 60 7.30 -17.83 22.78
C CYS A 60 5.79 -18.05 22.83
N ILE A 61 5.19 -17.73 23.95
CA ILE A 61 3.73 -17.79 24.15
C ILE A 61 3.26 -16.38 24.44
N PHE A 62 2.32 -15.89 23.64
CA PHE A 62 1.70 -14.59 23.86
C PHE A 62 0.21 -14.62 23.53
N HIS A 63 -0.54 -13.73 24.16
CA HIS A 63 -1.99 -13.65 23.97
C HIS A 63 -2.34 -12.63 22.87
N ASP A 64 -3.27 -13.01 21.99
CA ASP A 64 -3.90 -12.15 21.00
C ASP A 64 -5.40 -12.07 21.28
N GLU A 65 -5.97 -10.88 21.32
CA GLU A 65 -7.40 -10.67 21.69
C GLU A 65 -8.38 -11.36 20.73
N LEU A 66 -7.95 -11.72 19.50
CA LEU A 66 -8.81 -12.38 18.51
C LEU A 66 -8.47 -13.87 18.30
N ARG A 67 -7.27 -14.29 18.69
CA ARG A 67 -6.73 -15.63 18.38
C ARG A 67 -6.34 -16.40 19.61
N ASP A 68 -6.64 -15.86 20.79
CA ASP A 68 -6.26 -16.40 22.07
C ASP A 68 -4.73 -16.59 22.20
N GLU A 69 -4.29 -17.74 22.63
CA GLU A 69 -2.89 -18.05 22.85
C GLU A 69 -2.18 -18.42 21.54
N ILE A 70 -1.16 -17.65 21.19
CA ILE A 70 -0.29 -17.92 20.04
C ILE A 70 1.04 -18.49 20.54
N ARG A 71 1.46 -19.63 19.97
CA ARG A 71 2.71 -20.31 20.27
C ARG A 71 3.62 -20.35 19.07
N ILE A 72 4.83 -19.87 19.20
CA ILE A 72 5.85 -19.86 18.14
C ILE A 72 7.15 -20.39 18.71
N ALA A 73 7.67 -21.46 18.14
CA ALA A 73 8.96 -22.02 18.55
C ALA A 73 10.09 -21.00 18.32
N TRP A 74 10.96 -20.81 19.29
CA TRP A 74 12.09 -19.88 19.15
C TRP A 74 13.01 -20.25 17.98
N SER A 75 13.09 -21.50 17.60
CA SER A 75 13.82 -21.96 16.41
C SER A 75 13.33 -21.36 15.09
N GLN A 76 12.13 -20.78 15.06
CA GLN A 76 11.55 -20.08 13.90
C GLN A 76 11.83 -18.56 13.91
N VAL A 77 12.37 -18.05 15.01
CA VAL A 77 12.63 -16.62 15.21
C VAL A 77 14.10 -16.30 14.89
N ASP A 78 14.35 -15.34 14.03
CA ASP A 78 15.70 -14.91 13.66
C ASP A 78 16.29 -13.90 14.65
N HIS A 79 17.62 -13.85 14.74
CA HIS A 79 18.38 -12.86 15.47
C HIS A 79 18.33 -11.50 14.76
N GLN A 80 17.22 -10.80 14.91
CA GLN A 80 16.97 -9.53 14.24
C GLN A 80 17.95 -8.45 14.64
N VAL A 81 18.49 -7.71 13.65
CA VAL A 81 19.24 -6.47 13.91
C VAL A 81 18.28 -5.44 14.51
N LEU A 82 18.61 -4.92 15.69
CA LEU A 82 17.85 -3.92 16.43
C LEU A 82 18.37 -2.50 16.17
N ARG A 83 19.71 -2.32 16.18
CA ARG A 83 20.36 -1.04 15.88
C ARG A 83 21.42 -1.25 14.81
N LYS A 84 21.34 -0.45 13.77
CA LYS A 84 22.28 -0.44 12.65
C LYS A 84 23.64 0.17 13.06
N SER A 85 24.65 -0.04 12.25
CA SER A 85 25.99 0.51 12.45
C SER A 85 26.06 2.04 12.39
N ASP A 86 25.12 2.69 11.74
CA ASP A 86 24.94 4.13 11.70
C ASP A 86 24.28 4.71 12.98
N GLY A 87 23.93 3.85 13.94
CA GLY A 87 23.28 4.21 15.18
C GLY A 87 21.76 4.26 15.14
N PHE A 88 21.14 4.17 13.97
CA PHE A 88 19.68 4.20 13.85
C PHE A 88 19.04 2.85 14.23
N PRO A 89 17.89 2.87 14.93
CA PRO A 89 17.14 1.66 15.22
C PRO A 89 16.53 1.07 13.95
N THR A 90 16.30 -0.24 13.96
CA THR A 90 15.40 -0.88 13.00
C THR A 90 13.97 -0.80 13.48
N TYR A 91 13.02 -1.13 12.60
CA TYR A 91 11.59 -1.06 12.88
C TYR A 91 11.18 -1.74 14.20
N HIS A 92 11.66 -2.97 14.46
CA HIS A 92 11.24 -3.73 15.64
C HIS A 92 11.65 -3.06 16.96
N LEU A 93 12.84 -2.49 17.02
CA LEU A 93 13.28 -1.75 18.22
C LEU A 93 12.52 -0.44 18.34
N ALA A 94 12.44 0.34 17.26
CA ALA A 94 11.75 1.64 17.26
C ALA A 94 10.28 1.50 17.67
N ASN A 95 9.57 0.53 17.06
CA ASN A 95 8.16 0.29 17.34
C ASN A 95 7.91 -0.03 18.82
N VAL A 96 8.67 -0.96 19.42
CA VAL A 96 8.50 -1.33 20.83
C VAL A 96 8.78 -0.15 21.78
N VAL A 97 9.83 0.64 21.49
CA VAL A 97 10.17 1.81 22.30
C VAL A 97 9.12 2.90 22.17
N ASP A 98 8.68 3.21 20.95
CA ASP A 98 7.66 4.22 20.69
C ASP A 98 6.32 3.82 21.31
N ASP A 99 5.88 2.58 21.13
CA ASP A 99 4.63 2.08 21.71
C ASP A 99 4.65 2.20 23.25
N HIS A 100 5.78 1.87 23.89
CA HIS A 100 5.92 2.01 25.34
C HIS A 100 5.88 3.48 25.78
N LEU A 101 6.70 4.34 25.17
CA LEU A 101 6.81 5.75 25.55
C LEU A 101 5.52 6.55 25.23
N MET A 102 4.78 6.15 24.21
CA MET A 102 3.49 6.73 23.84
C MET A 102 2.32 6.13 24.63
N ASN A 103 2.57 5.18 25.53
CA ASN A 103 1.56 4.48 26.33
C ASN A 103 0.49 3.81 25.46
N ILE A 104 0.88 3.16 24.36
CA ILE A 104 -0.02 2.41 23.50
C ILE A 104 -0.58 1.22 24.28
N THR A 105 -1.88 1.11 24.33
CA THR A 105 -2.59 0.05 25.06
C THR A 105 -2.90 -1.16 24.20
N HIS A 106 -3.11 -0.96 22.89
CA HIS A 106 -3.47 -1.99 21.92
C HIS A 106 -2.69 -1.81 20.63
N VAL A 107 -2.03 -2.86 20.16
CA VAL A 107 -1.38 -2.93 18.85
C VAL A 107 -2.28 -3.68 17.90
N ILE A 108 -2.91 -2.95 16.96
CA ILE A 108 -3.82 -3.50 15.95
C ILE A 108 -3.10 -3.51 14.61
N ARG A 109 -2.94 -4.69 14.01
CA ARG A 109 -2.21 -4.84 12.75
C ARG A 109 -2.65 -6.09 11.96
N GLY A 110 -2.18 -6.26 10.75
CA GLY A 110 -2.51 -7.43 9.94
C GLY A 110 -1.84 -8.73 10.44
N GLU A 111 -2.47 -9.86 10.17
CA GLU A 111 -2.01 -11.19 10.62
C GLU A 111 -0.62 -11.59 10.09
N GLU A 112 -0.12 -10.93 9.04
CA GLU A 112 1.24 -11.13 8.55
C GLU A 112 2.33 -10.76 9.56
N TRP A 113 1.97 -10.00 10.59
CA TRP A 113 2.88 -9.58 11.66
C TRP A 113 2.90 -10.53 12.86
N ILE A 114 2.09 -11.59 12.87
CA ILE A 114 2.07 -12.58 13.96
C ILE A 114 3.48 -13.14 14.20
N ASN A 115 4.20 -13.49 13.13
CA ASN A 115 5.56 -14.03 13.23
C ASN A 115 6.60 -13.02 13.80
N SER A 116 6.27 -11.75 13.88
CA SER A 116 7.09 -10.74 14.55
C SER A 116 6.75 -10.58 16.04
N GLY A 117 5.63 -11.15 16.48
CA GLY A 117 5.19 -11.11 17.88
C GLY A 117 6.24 -11.53 18.86
N PRO A 118 6.92 -12.69 18.68
CA PRO A 118 7.97 -13.15 19.58
C PRO A 118 9.11 -12.16 19.76
N LYS A 119 9.53 -11.45 18.70
CA LYS A 119 10.59 -10.43 18.78
C LYS A 119 10.18 -9.25 19.65
N HIS A 120 8.93 -8.81 19.52
CA HIS A 120 8.38 -7.71 20.30
C HIS A 120 8.21 -8.12 21.78
N VAL A 121 7.64 -9.29 22.05
CA VAL A 121 7.50 -9.81 23.43
C VAL A 121 8.86 -9.89 24.11
N LEU A 122 9.85 -10.48 23.42
CA LEU A 122 11.20 -10.60 23.96
C LEU A 122 11.85 -9.22 24.23
N LEU A 123 11.58 -8.21 23.40
CA LEU A 123 12.06 -6.86 23.63
C LEU A 123 11.39 -6.21 24.84
N TYR A 124 10.05 -6.34 25.00
CA TYR A 124 9.36 -5.88 26.20
C TYR A 124 9.90 -6.52 27.46
N GLU A 125 10.12 -7.84 27.45
CA GLU A 125 10.74 -8.58 28.57
C GLU A 125 12.16 -8.07 28.87
N ALA A 126 12.99 -7.89 27.84
CA ALA A 126 14.37 -7.42 28.00
C ALA A 126 14.45 -6.01 28.59
N PHE A 127 13.46 -5.15 28.31
CA PHE A 127 13.36 -3.82 28.90
C PHE A 127 12.65 -3.81 30.26
N GLY A 128 12.07 -4.93 30.70
CA GLY A 128 11.27 -4.99 31.92
C GLY A 128 9.91 -4.27 31.78
N TRP A 129 9.40 -4.15 30.58
CA TRP A 129 8.14 -3.48 30.26
C TRP A 129 7.01 -4.48 30.08
N VAL A 130 5.78 -4.03 30.38
CA VAL A 130 4.57 -4.80 30.07
C VAL A 130 4.18 -4.56 28.62
N PRO A 131 4.02 -5.62 27.81
CA PRO A 131 3.59 -5.46 26.43
C PRO A 131 2.13 -4.96 26.34
N PRO A 132 1.78 -4.23 25.28
CA PRO A 132 0.39 -3.90 24.97
C PRO A 132 -0.41 -5.16 24.57
N LYS A 133 -1.72 -5.04 24.53
CA LYS A 133 -2.57 -6.08 23.95
C LYS A 133 -2.38 -6.16 22.45
N PHE A 134 -2.26 -7.37 21.91
CA PHE A 134 -2.13 -7.61 20.48
C PHE A 134 -3.47 -7.98 19.85
N ILE A 135 -3.74 -7.42 18.68
CA ILE A 135 -4.92 -7.69 17.85
C ILE A 135 -4.45 -7.87 16.41
N HIS A 136 -4.42 -9.11 15.93
CA HIS A 136 -4.03 -9.39 14.55
C HIS A 136 -5.25 -9.62 13.67
N LEU A 137 -5.59 -8.60 12.86
CA LEU A 137 -6.71 -8.62 11.93
C LEU A 137 -6.40 -9.51 10.70
N PRO A 138 -7.43 -10.14 10.13
CA PRO A 138 -7.26 -10.88 8.89
C PRO A 138 -6.88 -9.97 7.72
N LEU A 139 -6.15 -10.52 6.74
CA LEU A 139 -5.81 -9.80 5.51
C LEU A 139 -7.01 -9.67 4.60
N LEU A 140 -7.14 -8.50 3.98
CA LEU A 140 -8.09 -8.28 2.90
C LEU A 140 -7.67 -9.11 1.67
N ARG A 141 -8.64 -9.72 1.02
CA ARG A 141 -8.45 -10.61 -0.13
C ARG A 141 -9.18 -10.09 -1.36
N ASN A 142 -8.64 -10.43 -2.51
CA ASN A 142 -9.35 -10.26 -3.78
C ASN A 142 -10.50 -11.30 -3.89
N PRO A 143 -11.46 -11.14 -4.82
CA PRO A 143 -12.51 -12.14 -5.07
C PRO A 143 -11.98 -13.55 -5.37
N ASP A 144 -10.79 -13.69 -5.95
CA ASP A 144 -10.10 -14.95 -6.18
C ASP A 144 -9.37 -15.51 -4.92
N LYS A 145 -9.60 -14.91 -3.76
CA LYS A 145 -8.99 -15.22 -2.45
C LYS A 145 -7.48 -14.96 -2.35
N SER A 146 -6.84 -14.43 -3.38
CA SER A 146 -5.45 -13.96 -3.29
C SER A 146 -5.36 -12.71 -2.38
N LYS A 147 -4.17 -12.42 -1.84
CA LYS A 147 -3.92 -11.19 -1.06
C LYS A 147 -4.27 -9.96 -1.90
N LEU A 148 -4.97 -8.99 -1.29
CA LEU A 148 -5.27 -7.72 -1.95
C LEU A 148 -3.94 -7.05 -2.38
N SER A 149 -3.87 -6.62 -3.64
CA SER A 149 -2.66 -6.01 -4.19
C SER A 149 -3.01 -4.95 -5.22
N LYS A 150 -2.13 -3.96 -5.38
CA LYS A 150 -2.26 -2.88 -6.37
C LYS A 150 -2.50 -3.36 -7.80
N ARG A 151 -1.99 -4.55 -8.17
CA ARG A 151 -2.10 -5.11 -9.52
C ARG A 151 -3.52 -5.54 -9.92
N LYS A 152 -4.38 -5.82 -8.93
CA LYS A 152 -5.73 -6.34 -9.19
C LYS A 152 -6.84 -5.37 -8.80
N ASN A 153 -6.61 -4.57 -7.78
CA ASN A 153 -7.55 -3.58 -7.29
C ASN A 153 -6.80 -2.36 -6.76
N PRO A 154 -7.33 -1.16 -6.94
CA PRO A 154 -6.77 0.03 -6.31
C PRO A 154 -6.69 -0.15 -4.78
N THR A 155 -5.49 0.04 -4.21
CA THR A 155 -5.26 -0.04 -2.77
C THR A 155 -5.00 1.33 -2.13
N SER A 156 -4.82 2.37 -2.97
CA SER A 156 -4.66 3.74 -2.52
C SER A 156 -6.03 4.34 -2.15
N ILE A 157 -6.11 4.96 -0.98
CA ILE A 157 -7.31 5.68 -0.57
C ILE A 157 -7.59 6.89 -1.48
N PHE A 158 -6.55 7.46 -2.07
CA PHE A 158 -6.66 8.58 -2.99
C PHE A 158 -7.41 8.21 -4.27
N HIS A 159 -7.24 6.97 -4.77
CA HIS A 159 -8.03 6.47 -5.90
C HIS A 159 -9.54 6.64 -5.63
N TYR A 160 -10.02 6.19 -4.48
CA TYR A 160 -11.45 6.27 -4.15
C TYR A 160 -11.93 7.71 -3.97
N ARG A 161 -11.12 8.57 -3.36
CA ARG A 161 -11.41 10.01 -3.25
C ARG A 161 -11.55 10.65 -4.63
N ASP A 162 -10.59 10.40 -5.51
CA ASP A 162 -10.49 11.05 -6.81
C ASP A 162 -11.50 10.46 -7.80
N ALA A 163 -11.92 9.20 -7.60
CA ALA A 163 -13.06 8.56 -8.26
C ALA A 163 -14.45 9.02 -7.73
N GLY A 164 -14.49 9.84 -6.67
CA GLY A 164 -15.72 10.45 -6.16
C GLY A 164 -16.49 9.59 -5.15
N PHE A 165 -15.84 8.66 -4.49
CA PHE A 165 -16.46 7.96 -3.35
C PHE A 165 -16.55 8.88 -2.13
N LEU A 166 -17.65 8.76 -1.40
CA LEU A 166 -17.83 9.45 -0.14
C LEU A 166 -16.97 8.83 0.96
N SER A 167 -16.27 9.64 1.73
CA SER A 167 -15.45 9.17 2.84
C SER A 167 -16.22 8.33 3.84
N GLU A 168 -17.48 8.72 4.14
CA GLU A 168 -18.39 8.02 5.05
C GLU A 168 -18.72 6.60 4.53
N ALA A 169 -18.94 6.47 3.23
CA ALA A 169 -19.24 5.18 2.61
C ALA A 169 -18.01 4.26 2.63
N VAL A 170 -16.82 4.81 2.37
CA VAL A 170 -15.56 4.04 2.43
C VAL A 170 -15.28 3.58 3.87
N VAL A 171 -15.42 4.46 4.86
CA VAL A 171 -15.23 4.11 6.28
C VAL A 171 -16.23 3.03 6.71
N ASN A 172 -17.51 3.19 6.38
CA ASN A 172 -18.54 2.18 6.68
C ASN A 172 -18.20 0.83 6.01
N TYR A 173 -17.79 0.85 4.73
CA TYR A 173 -17.42 -0.36 4.00
C TYR A 173 -16.23 -1.08 4.65
N LEU A 174 -15.18 -0.35 5.02
CA LEU A 174 -14.03 -0.91 5.73
C LEU A 174 -14.44 -1.49 7.09
N GLY A 175 -15.33 -0.80 7.81
CA GLY A 175 -15.91 -1.32 9.06
C GLY A 175 -16.62 -2.66 8.86
N MET A 176 -17.35 -2.84 7.76
CA MET A 176 -18.02 -4.10 7.43
C MET A 176 -17.09 -5.25 7.06
N MET A 177 -15.83 -4.98 6.72
CA MET A 177 -14.91 -6.03 6.21
C MET A 177 -14.67 -7.14 7.23
N ALA A 178 -14.54 -6.81 8.49
CA ALA A 178 -14.31 -7.81 9.53
C ALA A 178 -15.27 -7.71 10.72
N TYR A 179 -16.16 -6.72 10.75
CA TYR A 179 -17.04 -6.44 11.85
C TYR A 179 -18.51 -6.42 11.43
N THR A 180 -19.39 -6.87 12.31
CA THR A 180 -20.84 -6.82 12.10
C THR A 180 -21.50 -6.20 13.33
N LEU A 181 -22.29 -5.13 13.12
CA LEU A 181 -23.06 -4.51 14.20
C LEU A 181 -24.03 -5.50 14.85
N PRO A 182 -24.41 -5.28 16.14
CA PRO A 182 -25.37 -6.15 16.83
C PRO A 182 -26.70 -6.31 16.10
N ASP A 183 -27.22 -5.25 15.50
CA ASP A 183 -28.49 -5.21 14.75
C ASP A 183 -28.35 -5.64 13.27
N LYS A 184 -27.13 -5.95 12.84
CA LYS A 184 -26.79 -6.42 11.47
C LYS A 184 -27.11 -5.43 10.35
N ARG A 185 -27.34 -4.15 10.65
CA ARG A 185 -27.51 -3.13 9.61
C ARG A 185 -26.20 -2.91 8.86
N GLU A 186 -26.30 -2.65 7.56
CA GLU A 186 -25.12 -2.45 6.68
C GLU A 186 -24.73 -0.98 6.53
N VAL A 187 -25.68 -0.05 6.73
CA VAL A 187 -25.43 1.40 6.69
C VAL A 187 -25.32 1.92 8.12
N PHE A 188 -24.13 2.38 8.48
CA PHE A 188 -23.85 2.88 9.83
C PHE A 188 -22.70 3.89 9.79
N SER A 189 -22.71 4.81 10.73
CA SER A 189 -21.63 5.77 10.95
C SER A 189 -20.51 5.18 11.82
N ILE A 190 -19.36 5.86 11.85
CA ILE A 190 -18.29 5.52 12.80
C ILE A 190 -18.74 5.68 14.26
N ALA A 191 -19.64 6.61 14.53
CA ALA A 191 -20.23 6.79 15.86
C ALA A 191 -21.05 5.56 16.28
N ASP A 192 -21.94 5.08 15.41
CA ASP A 192 -22.71 3.85 15.63
C ASP A 192 -21.81 2.65 15.93
N MET A 193 -20.72 2.53 15.15
CA MET A 193 -19.75 1.45 15.34
C MET A 193 -19.02 1.59 16.69
N SER A 194 -18.60 2.81 17.05
CA SER A 194 -17.86 3.07 18.28
C SER A 194 -18.68 2.79 19.53
N GLU A 195 -19.98 3.09 19.50
CA GLU A 195 -20.89 2.84 20.63
C GLU A 195 -21.11 1.33 20.92
N THR A 196 -20.99 0.51 19.87
CA THR A 196 -21.28 -0.93 19.97
C THR A 196 -20.04 -1.79 19.72
N PHE A 197 -18.85 -1.18 19.66
CA PHE A 197 -17.63 -1.88 19.30
C PHE A 197 -17.23 -2.90 20.37
N ASP A 198 -17.05 -4.14 19.91
CA ASP A 198 -16.59 -5.26 20.71
C ASP A 198 -15.65 -6.12 19.84
N THR A 199 -14.40 -6.26 20.26
CA THR A 199 -13.37 -7.02 19.54
C THR A 199 -13.78 -8.47 19.30
N SER A 200 -14.56 -9.09 20.22
CA SER A 200 -15.05 -10.47 20.08
C SER A 200 -15.96 -10.69 18.87
N ARG A 201 -16.46 -9.61 18.28
CA ARG A 201 -17.32 -9.64 17.09
C ARG A 201 -16.54 -9.54 15.76
N ILE A 202 -15.23 -9.40 15.84
CA ILE A 202 -14.37 -9.37 14.65
C ILE A 202 -14.22 -10.78 14.09
N SER A 203 -14.57 -10.95 12.82
CA SER A 203 -14.42 -12.22 12.10
C SER A 203 -12.98 -12.44 11.64
N LEU A 204 -12.42 -13.62 11.88
CA LEU A 204 -11.09 -14.03 11.41
C LEU A 204 -11.08 -14.59 9.98
N GLY A 205 -12.24 -14.78 9.36
CA GLY A 205 -12.32 -15.15 7.94
C GLY A 205 -11.85 -13.99 7.08
N GLY A 206 -10.76 -14.14 6.31
CA GLY A 206 -10.20 -13.08 5.47
C GLY A 206 -11.26 -12.47 4.55
N PRO A 207 -11.69 -11.20 4.79
CA PRO A 207 -12.78 -10.60 4.06
C PRO A 207 -12.39 -10.29 2.61
N ILE A 208 -13.36 -10.44 1.71
CA ILE A 208 -13.17 -10.15 0.28
C ILE A 208 -13.47 -8.68 0.05
N PHE A 209 -12.50 -7.95 -0.51
CA PHE A 209 -12.67 -6.58 -0.95
C PHE A 209 -13.40 -6.57 -2.29
N ASP A 210 -14.69 -6.21 -2.25
CA ASP A 210 -15.59 -6.16 -3.41
C ASP A 210 -15.95 -4.70 -3.73
N VAL A 211 -15.38 -4.18 -4.81
CA VAL A 211 -15.63 -2.81 -5.28
C VAL A 211 -17.10 -2.61 -5.68
N SER A 212 -17.78 -3.65 -6.18
CA SER A 212 -19.21 -3.57 -6.52
C SER A 212 -20.06 -3.34 -5.27
N LYS A 213 -19.73 -4.03 -4.17
CA LYS A 213 -20.39 -3.80 -2.87
C LYS A 213 -20.11 -2.40 -2.34
N LEU A 214 -18.88 -1.91 -2.46
CA LEU A 214 -18.52 -0.53 -2.09
C LEU A 214 -19.31 0.49 -2.93
N LYS A 215 -19.41 0.31 -4.24
CA LYS A 215 -20.21 1.17 -5.12
C LYS A 215 -21.69 1.17 -4.72
N TRP A 216 -22.24 0.00 -4.45
CA TRP A 216 -23.62 -0.12 -3.98
C TRP A 216 -23.84 0.66 -2.67
N LEU A 217 -22.95 0.49 -1.70
CA LEU A 217 -23.02 1.20 -0.42
C LEU A 217 -22.88 2.72 -0.61
N ASN A 218 -21.92 3.16 -1.39
CA ASN A 218 -21.71 4.57 -1.73
C ASN A 218 -22.97 5.17 -2.39
N GLY A 219 -23.59 4.43 -3.31
CA GLY A 219 -24.83 4.83 -3.93
C GLY A 219 -26.01 4.98 -2.92
N ARG A 220 -26.06 4.16 -1.87
CA ARG A 220 -27.02 4.32 -0.79
C ARG A 220 -26.79 5.63 -0.02
N TYR A 221 -25.52 5.93 0.33
CA TYR A 221 -25.19 7.21 0.98
C TYR A 221 -25.59 8.41 0.12
N LEU A 222 -25.28 8.38 -1.17
CA LEU A 222 -25.66 9.46 -2.10
C LEU A 222 -27.16 9.69 -2.17
N ARG A 223 -27.96 8.63 -2.24
CA ARG A 223 -29.41 8.71 -2.44
C ARG A 223 -30.22 8.87 -1.15
N GLU A 224 -29.74 8.30 -0.06
CA GLU A 224 -30.52 8.18 1.19
C GLU A 224 -30.10 9.17 2.26
N GLN A 225 -28.83 9.64 2.23
CA GLN A 225 -28.26 10.45 3.28
C GLN A 225 -27.99 11.91 2.90
N LEU A 226 -27.98 12.22 1.60
CA LEU A 226 -27.65 13.56 1.10
C LEU A 226 -28.88 14.26 0.52
N SER A 227 -29.06 15.54 0.88
CA SER A 227 -29.96 16.43 0.15
C SER A 227 -29.32 16.87 -1.19
N ALA A 228 -30.13 17.45 -2.09
CA ALA A 228 -29.63 18.02 -3.34
C ALA A 228 -28.58 19.14 -3.08
N ASN A 229 -28.75 19.93 -2.04
CA ASN A 229 -27.81 20.99 -1.67
C ASN A 229 -26.50 20.41 -1.14
N ASP A 230 -26.53 19.34 -0.33
CA ASP A 230 -25.33 18.63 0.13
C ASP A 230 -24.58 18.02 -1.05
N LEU A 231 -25.31 17.40 -1.99
CA LEU A 231 -24.73 16.83 -3.18
C LEU A 231 -24.03 17.89 -4.05
N LEU A 232 -24.68 19.03 -4.27
CA LEU A 232 -24.10 20.15 -5.01
C LEU A 232 -22.80 20.65 -4.35
N ALA A 233 -22.83 20.84 -3.03
CA ALA A 233 -21.66 21.27 -2.28
C ALA A 233 -20.50 20.26 -2.37
N ARG A 234 -20.80 18.94 -2.35
CA ARG A 234 -19.79 17.88 -2.47
C ARG A 234 -19.23 17.76 -3.87
N LEU A 235 -20.05 17.90 -4.90
CA LEU A 235 -19.59 17.98 -6.30
C LEU A 235 -18.64 19.15 -6.51
N GLY A 236 -18.95 20.33 -5.95
CA GLY A 236 -18.05 21.49 -5.99
C GLY A 236 -16.72 21.20 -5.27
N LYS A 237 -16.73 20.56 -4.11
CA LYS A 237 -15.50 20.19 -3.41
C LYS A 237 -14.69 19.12 -4.14
N TRP A 238 -15.33 18.23 -4.87
CA TRP A 238 -14.66 17.15 -5.60
C TRP A 238 -13.93 17.67 -6.85
N LYS A 239 -14.62 17.98 -7.92
CA LYS A 239 -14.01 18.38 -9.21
C LYS A 239 -14.74 19.52 -9.91
N PHE A 240 -15.97 19.88 -9.50
CA PHE A 240 -16.75 20.95 -10.12
C PHE A 240 -16.49 22.31 -9.43
N ASN A 241 -15.23 22.76 -9.47
CA ASN A 241 -14.79 24.02 -8.87
C ASN A 241 -13.79 24.75 -9.77
N ASP A 242 -13.58 26.03 -9.50
CA ASP A 242 -12.73 26.90 -10.31
C ASP A 242 -11.27 26.44 -10.31
N GLU A 243 -10.78 25.85 -9.22
CA GLU A 243 -9.41 25.36 -9.14
C GLU A 243 -9.17 24.19 -10.11
N PHE A 244 -10.04 23.18 -10.07
CA PHE A 244 -9.91 21.99 -10.93
C PHE A 244 -10.19 22.33 -12.41
N LEU A 245 -11.28 23.06 -12.68
CA LEU A 245 -11.62 23.51 -14.02
C LEU A 245 -10.57 24.45 -14.59
N GLY A 246 -9.97 25.30 -13.76
CA GLY A 246 -8.87 26.19 -14.14
C GLY A 246 -7.62 25.47 -14.64
N LYS A 247 -7.35 24.25 -14.18
CA LYS A 247 -6.26 23.40 -14.70
C LYS A 247 -6.60 22.81 -16.09
N ILE A 248 -7.86 22.53 -16.35
CA ILE A 248 -8.33 21.91 -17.58
C ILE A 248 -8.52 22.92 -18.72
N LEU A 249 -9.08 24.08 -18.41
CA LEU A 249 -9.47 25.07 -19.42
C LEU A 249 -8.32 25.50 -20.34
N PRO A 250 -7.10 25.78 -19.89
CA PRO A 250 -5.99 26.13 -20.77
C PRO A 250 -5.64 25.03 -21.77
N LEU A 251 -5.84 23.75 -21.40
CA LEU A 251 -5.57 22.59 -22.24
C LEU A 251 -6.71 22.38 -23.27
N ALA A 252 -7.94 22.69 -22.89
CA ALA A 252 -9.11 22.54 -23.73
C ALA A 252 -9.27 23.70 -24.74
N LEU A 253 -8.99 24.93 -24.32
CA LEU A 253 -9.24 26.17 -25.09
C LEU A 253 -8.81 26.11 -26.58
N PRO A 254 -7.60 25.58 -26.93
CA PRO A 254 -7.19 25.50 -28.34
C PRO A 254 -8.03 24.54 -29.21
N ARG A 255 -8.91 23.76 -28.58
CA ARG A 255 -9.73 22.71 -29.22
C ARG A 255 -11.24 22.97 -29.16
N LEU A 256 -11.63 24.05 -28.46
CA LEU A 256 -13.04 24.43 -28.31
C LEU A 256 -13.48 25.34 -29.46
N GLU A 257 -14.55 24.99 -30.10
CA GLU A 257 -15.31 25.87 -30.98
C GLU A 257 -16.57 26.39 -30.27
N THR A 258 -17.17 25.53 -29.41
CA THR A 258 -18.33 25.84 -28.57
C THR A 258 -18.15 25.29 -27.16
N PHE A 259 -18.95 25.76 -26.20
CA PHE A 259 -18.94 25.18 -24.85
C PHE A 259 -19.34 23.70 -24.80
N SER A 260 -20.14 23.23 -25.76
CA SER A 260 -20.55 21.83 -25.83
C SER A 260 -19.37 20.88 -26.11
N ASP A 261 -18.28 21.36 -26.71
CA ASP A 261 -17.10 20.56 -27.02
C ASP A 261 -16.31 20.20 -25.79
N PHE A 262 -16.47 20.98 -24.70
CA PHE A 262 -15.73 20.73 -23.43
C PHE A 262 -16.08 19.37 -22.82
N GLY A 263 -17.36 18.99 -22.81
CA GLY A 263 -17.82 17.73 -22.24
C GLY A 263 -17.07 16.50 -22.84
N PRO A 264 -17.15 16.27 -24.15
CA PRO A 264 -16.46 15.18 -24.82
C PRO A 264 -14.93 15.19 -24.62
N LEU A 265 -14.30 16.37 -24.64
CA LEU A 265 -12.85 16.51 -24.49
C LEU A 265 -12.34 16.20 -23.09
N ALA A 266 -13.13 16.51 -22.06
CA ALA A 266 -12.71 16.46 -20.66
C ALA A 266 -13.40 15.34 -19.83
N SER A 267 -14.36 14.59 -20.39
CA SER A 267 -15.19 13.61 -19.67
C SER A 267 -14.39 12.58 -18.89
N PHE A 268 -13.27 12.11 -19.43
CA PHE A 268 -12.41 11.12 -18.79
C PHE A 268 -11.80 11.62 -17.46
N LEU A 269 -11.62 12.93 -17.28
CA LEU A 269 -11.13 13.52 -16.03
C LEU A 269 -12.16 13.42 -14.90
N PHE A 270 -13.42 13.18 -15.20
CA PHE A 270 -14.52 13.03 -14.24
C PHE A 270 -15.00 11.58 -14.11
N ALA A 271 -14.41 10.65 -14.86
CA ALA A 271 -14.74 9.24 -14.81
C ALA A 271 -13.82 8.49 -13.83
N GLU A 272 -14.37 7.48 -13.14
CA GLU A 272 -13.55 6.52 -12.37
C GLU A 272 -12.80 5.58 -13.31
N LYS A 273 -13.46 5.22 -14.42
CA LYS A 273 -12.94 4.34 -15.44
C LYS A 273 -13.49 4.77 -16.79
N VAL A 274 -12.64 4.85 -17.78
CA VAL A 274 -13.03 5.09 -19.16
C VAL A 274 -13.45 3.78 -19.83
N GLU A 275 -14.46 3.86 -20.72
CA GLU A 275 -14.78 2.76 -21.62
C GLU A 275 -13.79 2.76 -22.78
N ILE A 276 -13.14 1.63 -22.99
CA ILE A 276 -12.10 1.49 -24.00
C ILE A 276 -12.62 0.57 -25.09
N ASP A 277 -12.70 1.07 -26.31
CA ASP A 277 -12.83 0.23 -27.50
C ASP A 277 -11.49 -0.44 -27.81
N THR A 278 -11.42 -1.74 -27.58
CA THR A 278 -10.19 -2.53 -27.78
C THR A 278 -9.71 -2.51 -29.23
N ASP A 279 -10.61 -2.35 -30.20
CA ASP A 279 -10.24 -2.25 -31.61
C ASP A 279 -9.55 -0.91 -31.93
N SER A 280 -9.82 0.11 -31.13
CA SER A 280 -9.17 1.43 -31.23
C SER A 280 -7.77 1.46 -30.61
N ILE A 281 -7.45 0.55 -29.68
CA ILE A 281 -6.11 0.46 -29.05
C ILE A 281 -5.06 -0.03 -30.04
N SER A 282 -5.42 -0.97 -30.90
CA SER A 282 -4.47 -1.68 -31.76
C SER A 282 -3.92 -0.89 -32.96
N GLY A 283 -4.43 0.33 -33.21
CA GLY A 283 -4.14 1.27 -34.30
C GLY A 283 -2.97 0.98 -35.24
N LYS A 284 -1.75 0.81 -34.73
CA LYS A 284 -0.53 0.50 -35.51
C LYS A 284 0.37 -0.54 -34.85
N LEU A 285 -0.05 -1.10 -33.74
CA LEU A 285 0.70 -2.09 -32.97
C LEU A 285 -0.08 -3.39 -32.90
N GLU A 286 0.63 -4.51 -32.92
CA GLU A 286 0.02 -5.78 -32.58
C GLU A 286 -0.46 -5.77 -31.11
N PRO A 287 -1.56 -6.41 -30.76
CA PRO A 287 -2.12 -6.39 -29.41
C PRO A 287 -1.13 -6.81 -28.32
N ALA A 288 -0.23 -7.76 -28.61
CA ALA A 288 0.80 -8.21 -27.68
C ALA A 288 1.84 -7.12 -27.38
N ASP A 289 2.23 -6.35 -28.39
CA ASP A 289 3.18 -5.24 -28.26
C ASP A 289 2.54 -4.07 -27.51
N ALA A 290 1.27 -3.76 -27.80
CA ALA A 290 0.51 -2.75 -27.06
C ALA A 290 0.43 -3.09 -25.57
N ALA A 291 0.06 -4.34 -25.23
CA ALA A 291 0.00 -4.80 -23.84
C ALA A 291 1.37 -4.75 -23.14
N ARG A 292 2.46 -5.11 -23.84
CA ARG A 292 3.81 -5.05 -23.32
C ARG A 292 4.23 -3.61 -23.03
N LEU A 293 3.97 -2.70 -23.97
CA LEU A 293 4.32 -1.28 -23.82
C LEU A 293 3.53 -0.61 -22.68
N ILE A 294 2.23 -0.91 -22.54
CA ILE A 294 1.41 -0.41 -21.43
C ILE A 294 2.01 -0.87 -20.10
N LYS A 295 2.35 -2.16 -19.98
CA LYS A 295 2.97 -2.70 -18.76
C LYS A 295 4.34 -2.09 -18.46
N THR A 296 5.14 -1.81 -19.50
CA THR A 296 6.44 -1.14 -19.33
C THR A 296 6.24 0.30 -18.86
N ALA A 297 5.25 1.01 -19.41
CA ALA A 297 4.93 2.37 -18.99
C ALA A 297 4.42 2.42 -17.55
N GLU A 298 3.51 1.53 -17.16
CA GLU A 298 3.06 1.38 -15.77
C GLU A 298 4.25 1.24 -14.82
N TRP A 299 5.17 0.31 -15.12
CA TRP A 299 6.37 0.08 -14.31
C TRP A 299 7.31 1.29 -14.22
N GLU A 300 7.50 2.02 -15.30
CA GLU A 300 8.36 3.21 -15.32
C GLU A 300 7.69 4.42 -14.65
N LEU A 301 6.39 4.59 -14.83
CA LEU A 301 5.60 5.64 -14.20
C LEU A 301 5.52 5.46 -12.68
N GLU A 302 5.42 4.22 -12.16
CA GLU A 302 5.44 3.95 -10.71
C GLU A 302 6.72 4.42 -10.00
N LYS A 303 7.81 4.65 -10.74
CA LYS A 303 9.10 5.13 -10.19
C LYS A 303 9.16 6.64 -10.07
N LEU A 304 8.22 7.38 -10.67
CA LEU A 304 8.22 8.84 -10.62
C LEU A 304 7.99 9.33 -9.19
N ARG A 305 8.80 10.31 -8.79
CA ARG A 305 8.63 11.01 -7.51
C ARG A 305 7.73 12.24 -7.65
N GLU A 306 7.75 12.85 -8.83
CA GLU A 306 6.97 14.03 -9.18
C GLU A 306 6.03 13.66 -10.33
N TRP A 307 4.73 13.87 -10.12
CA TRP A 307 3.70 13.52 -11.09
C TRP A 307 3.25 14.78 -11.84
N GLU A 308 4.06 15.16 -12.80
CA GLU A 308 3.86 16.36 -13.64
C GLU A 308 4.04 16.02 -15.12
N GLY A 309 3.52 16.88 -16.03
CA GLY A 309 3.50 16.60 -17.47
C GLY A 309 4.89 16.34 -18.08
N GLU A 310 5.91 17.12 -17.70
CA GLU A 310 7.27 16.97 -18.22
C GLU A 310 7.93 15.65 -17.72
N PRO A 311 7.98 15.32 -16.43
CA PRO A 311 8.46 14.02 -15.95
C PRO A 311 7.74 12.83 -16.58
N ILE A 312 6.40 12.89 -16.73
CA ILE A 312 5.60 11.88 -17.41
C ILE A 312 6.06 11.73 -18.87
N GLY A 313 6.16 12.85 -19.61
CA GLY A 313 6.63 12.86 -21.00
C GLY A 313 8.02 12.26 -21.18
N ASN A 314 8.94 12.51 -20.23
CA ASN A 314 10.28 11.94 -20.23
C ASN A 314 10.29 10.41 -20.08
N VAL A 315 9.33 9.83 -19.35
CA VAL A 315 9.16 8.37 -19.29
C VAL A 315 8.84 7.81 -20.68
N PHE A 316 7.90 8.42 -21.39
CA PHE A 316 7.53 7.96 -22.75
C PHE A 316 8.65 8.16 -23.77
N ASN A 317 9.44 9.23 -23.65
CA ASN A 317 10.65 9.43 -24.48
C ASN A 317 11.66 8.31 -24.23
N ARG A 318 11.93 7.94 -22.98
CA ARG A 318 12.84 6.86 -22.63
C ARG A 318 12.32 5.50 -23.12
N ILE A 319 11.02 5.24 -23.05
CA ILE A 319 10.42 4.01 -23.60
C ILE A 319 10.64 3.97 -25.12
N ALA A 320 10.46 5.10 -25.82
CA ALA A 320 10.71 5.21 -27.25
C ALA A 320 12.15 4.84 -27.63
N GLU A 321 13.12 5.31 -26.84
CA GLU A 321 14.55 4.99 -27.02
C GLU A 321 14.84 3.49 -26.76
N ILE A 322 14.33 2.92 -25.67
CA ILE A 322 14.57 1.52 -25.31
C ILE A 322 13.96 0.57 -26.35
N GLU A 323 12.78 0.89 -26.86
CA GLU A 323 12.04 0.04 -27.81
C GLU A 323 12.38 0.33 -29.28
N ASP A 324 13.28 1.28 -29.55
CA ASP A 324 13.62 1.77 -30.90
C ASP A 324 12.36 2.16 -31.72
N LEU A 325 11.42 2.84 -31.07
CA LEU A 325 10.16 3.29 -31.64
C LEU A 325 10.06 4.82 -31.63
N LYS A 326 9.36 5.38 -32.62
CA LYS A 326 8.97 6.80 -32.56
C LYS A 326 7.71 6.95 -31.72
N LEU A 327 7.61 8.01 -30.90
CA LEU A 327 6.43 8.31 -30.07
C LEU A 327 5.11 8.20 -30.85
N LYS A 328 5.06 8.73 -32.06
CA LYS A 328 3.85 8.69 -32.93
C LYS A 328 3.38 7.27 -33.31
N GLN A 329 4.18 6.25 -33.10
CA GLN A 329 3.85 4.87 -33.43
C GLN A 329 3.03 4.19 -32.32
N PHE A 330 3.28 4.56 -31.06
CA PHE A 330 2.66 3.91 -29.91
C PHE A 330 1.82 4.85 -29.01
N MET A 331 2.06 6.16 -29.05
CA MET A 331 1.26 7.12 -28.26
C MET A 331 -0.26 7.06 -28.49
N PRO A 332 -0.77 6.77 -29.70
CA PRO A 332 -2.23 6.59 -29.88
C PRO A 332 -2.83 5.52 -28.97
N THR A 333 -2.09 4.44 -28.68
CA THR A 333 -2.49 3.39 -27.74
C THR A 333 -2.70 3.96 -26.34
N PHE A 334 -1.79 4.80 -25.87
CA PHE A 334 -1.90 5.43 -24.54
C PHE A 334 -2.98 6.51 -24.49
N PHE A 335 -3.19 7.23 -25.60
CA PHE A 335 -4.33 8.14 -25.67
C PHE A 335 -5.64 7.42 -25.43
N VAL A 336 -5.89 6.33 -26.14
CA VAL A 336 -7.11 5.54 -25.98
C VAL A 336 -7.17 4.90 -24.59
N ALA A 337 -6.05 4.36 -24.09
CA ALA A 337 -6.01 3.71 -22.76
C ALA A 337 -6.36 4.67 -21.61
N ILE A 338 -5.91 5.93 -21.68
CA ILE A 338 -6.11 6.92 -20.62
C ILE A 338 -7.43 7.70 -20.80
N THR A 339 -7.78 8.05 -22.03
CA THR A 339 -8.91 8.97 -22.29
C THR A 339 -10.15 8.28 -22.83
N GLY A 340 -10.06 7.01 -23.25
CA GLY A 340 -11.12 6.30 -23.94
C GLY A 340 -11.36 6.78 -25.39
N SER A 341 -10.55 7.71 -25.90
CA SER A 341 -10.76 8.35 -27.21
C SER A 341 -9.43 8.62 -27.91
N GLY A 342 -9.44 8.62 -29.23
CA GLY A 342 -8.29 9.02 -30.04
C GLY A 342 -8.06 10.53 -30.10
N VAL A 343 -9.01 11.34 -29.65
CA VAL A 343 -8.96 12.81 -29.64
C VAL A 343 -9.33 13.31 -28.23
N SER A 344 -8.42 14.02 -27.58
CA SER A 344 -8.60 14.51 -26.23
C SER A 344 -7.65 15.67 -25.93
N LEU A 345 -7.51 16.03 -24.67
CA LEU A 345 -6.53 16.99 -24.15
C LEU A 345 -5.08 16.52 -24.37
N PRO A 346 -4.07 17.40 -24.28
CA PRO A 346 -2.68 16.97 -24.27
C PRO A 346 -2.46 15.92 -23.19
N LEU A 347 -1.91 14.74 -23.57
CA LEU A 347 -1.98 13.53 -22.73
C LEU A 347 -1.20 13.66 -21.42
N PHE A 348 0.02 14.15 -21.47
CA PHE A 348 0.89 14.19 -20.27
C PHE A 348 0.39 15.17 -19.21
N GLU A 349 -0.09 16.34 -19.64
CA GLU A 349 -0.73 17.33 -18.80
C GLU A 349 -2.06 16.80 -18.23
N ALA A 350 -2.82 16.08 -19.04
CA ALA A 350 -4.06 15.45 -18.60
C ALA A 350 -3.80 14.34 -17.57
N MET A 351 -2.77 13.52 -17.74
CA MET A 351 -2.32 12.54 -16.74
C MET A 351 -1.86 13.22 -15.44
N ALA A 352 -1.16 14.37 -15.55
CA ALA A 352 -0.78 15.14 -14.36
C ALA A 352 -2.00 15.63 -13.57
N ILE A 353 -3.09 16.00 -14.25
CA ILE A 353 -4.35 16.42 -13.60
C ILE A 353 -5.11 15.22 -13.01
N LEU A 354 -5.12 14.06 -13.70
CA LEU A 354 -5.75 12.82 -13.21
C LEU A 354 -5.10 12.31 -11.93
N GLY A 355 -3.78 12.47 -11.82
CA GLY A 355 -2.99 11.88 -10.75
C GLY A 355 -2.59 10.42 -11.02
N PRO A 356 -1.64 9.89 -10.24
CA PRO A 356 -1.07 8.56 -10.46
C PRO A 356 -2.06 7.41 -10.20
N ASP A 357 -3.09 7.63 -9.37
CA ASP A 357 -4.05 6.59 -8.98
C ASP A 357 -5.18 6.37 -10.02
N LEU A 358 -5.38 7.31 -10.96
CA LEU A 358 -6.40 7.25 -12.01
C LEU A 358 -5.82 7.21 -13.44
N SER A 359 -4.50 7.39 -13.59
CA SER A 359 -3.84 7.42 -14.92
C SER A 359 -3.42 6.07 -15.44
#